data_61b9c8a70bdb15334c060e7496e39568
#
_entry.id   61b9c8a70bdb15334c060e7496e39568
#
_cell.length_a   1.000
_cell.length_b   1.000
_cell.length_c   1.000
_cell.angle_alpha   90.00
_cell.angle_beta   90.00
_cell.angle_gamma   90.00
#
_symmetry.space_group_name_H-M   'P 1'
#
loop_
_entity.id
_entity.type
_entity.pdbx_description
1 polymer ?
#
loop_
_entity_poly.entity_id
_entity_poly.type
_entity_poly.pdbx_seq_one_letter_code
_entity_poly.pdbx_strand_id
1 'polypeptide(L)'
;MKDAPTVFEIMTAMGMLYFAEKQCDLVMLEVGMGGRLDSTNVIRTPEAAVITSIGLDHTKELGDTLEKIAGEKGGIIKTGGTVIVDGSNTAVMPVFEKICQKTGALLVTSAPEQIQNVVLSPAGE
;
A
#
# COMPACT_ATOMS: atom_id res chain seq x y z
N MET A 1 0.97 -16.69 -26.93
CA MET A 1 0.83 -16.89 -25.46
C MET A 1 0.86 -15.53 -24.78
N LYS A 2 -0.22 -14.74 -24.99
CA LYS A 2 -0.30 -13.37 -24.41
C LYS A 2 -0.93 -13.33 -23.01
N ASP A 3 -1.35 -14.47 -22.48
CA ASP A 3 -2.19 -14.55 -21.27
C ASP A 3 -1.62 -15.49 -20.19
N ALA A 4 -0.33 -15.79 -20.23
CA ALA A 4 0.30 -16.57 -19.15
C ALA A 4 0.54 -15.64 -17.95
N PRO A 5 0.14 -16.05 -16.72
CA PRO A 5 0.37 -15.25 -15.53
C PRO A 5 1.87 -15.12 -15.26
N THR A 6 2.26 -14.00 -14.68
CA THR A 6 3.62 -13.78 -14.19
C THR A 6 3.90 -14.65 -12.97
N VAL A 7 5.18 -14.85 -12.66
CA VAL A 7 5.58 -15.57 -11.44
C VAL A 7 4.99 -14.92 -10.18
N PHE A 8 4.99 -13.58 -10.13
CA PHE A 8 4.45 -12.86 -8.98
C PHE A 8 2.93 -13.01 -8.84
N GLU A 9 2.18 -13.01 -9.94
CA GLU A 9 0.74 -13.31 -9.92
C GLU A 9 0.44 -14.73 -9.44
N ILE A 10 1.25 -15.71 -9.87
CA ILE A 10 1.11 -17.10 -9.39
C ILE A 10 1.40 -17.17 -7.89
N MET A 11 2.51 -16.58 -7.43
CA MET A 11 2.88 -16.58 -6.01
C MET A 11 1.81 -15.88 -5.16
N THR A 12 1.27 -14.76 -5.61
CA THR A 12 0.19 -14.05 -4.93
C THR A 12 -1.05 -14.92 -4.79
N ALA A 13 -1.48 -15.56 -5.88
CA ALA A 13 -2.62 -16.47 -5.84
C ALA A 13 -2.41 -17.67 -4.92
N MET A 14 -1.22 -18.28 -4.96
CA MET A 14 -0.86 -19.38 -4.05
C MET A 14 -0.86 -18.93 -2.59
N GLY A 15 -0.31 -17.75 -2.30
CA GLY A 15 -0.32 -17.16 -0.94
C GLY A 15 -1.74 -16.97 -0.43
N MET A 16 -2.64 -16.40 -1.24
CA MET A 16 -4.02 -16.20 -0.85
C MET A 16 -4.75 -17.51 -0.58
N LEU A 17 -4.54 -18.55 -1.40
CA LEU A 17 -5.10 -19.88 -1.17
C LEU A 17 -4.57 -20.48 0.14
N TYR A 18 -3.27 -20.35 0.39
CA TYR A 18 -2.64 -20.83 1.62
C TYR A 18 -3.19 -20.14 2.87
N PHE A 19 -3.33 -18.81 2.86
CA PHE A 19 -3.91 -18.07 3.99
C PHE A 19 -5.36 -18.47 4.25
N ALA A 20 -6.15 -18.67 3.19
CA ALA A 20 -7.54 -19.15 3.32
C ALA A 20 -7.59 -20.58 3.88
N GLU A 21 -6.73 -21.49 3.41
CA GLU A 21 -6.62 -22.87 3.93
C GLU A 21 -6.21 -22.88 5.41
N LYS A 22 -5.28 -22.00 5.80
CA LYS A 22 -4.82 -21.86 7.19
C LYS A 22 -5.78 -21.08 8.09
N GLN A 23 -6.86 -20.56 7.52
CA GLN A 23 -7.86 -19.76 8.26
C GLN A 23 -7.23 -18.62 9.06
N CYS A 24 -6.30 -17.89 8.42
CA CYS A 24 -5.64 -16.75 9.05
C CYS A 24 -6.67 -15.65 9.39
N ASP A 25 -6.66 -15.16 10.63
CA ASP A 25 -7.56 -14.09 11.08
C ASP A 25 -7.20 -12.75 10.42
N LEU A 26 -5.92 -12.52 10.16
CA LEU A 26 -5.40 -11.33 9.53
C LEU A 26 -4.27 -11.70 8.56
N VAL A 27 -4.24 -11.02 7.42
CA VAL A 27 -3.17 -11.18 6.41
C VAL A 27 -2.61 -9.81 6.07
N MET A 28 -1.31 -9.65 6.16
CA MET A 28 -0.59 -8.48 5.68
C MET A 28 -0.02 -8.78 4.30
N LEU A 29 -0.41 -7.98 3.31
CA LEU A 29 0.07 -8.09 1.94
C LEU A 29 0.97 -6.90 1.60
N GLU A 30 2.21 -7.18 1.24
CA GLU A 30 3.11 -6.17 0.72
C GLU A 30 2.95 -6.05 -0.80
N VAL A 31 2.78 -4.81 -1.28
CA VAL A 31 2.72 -4.49 -2.71
C VAL A 31 4.08 -4.76 -3.34
N GLY A 32 4.11 -5.50 -4.43
CA GLY A 32 5.34 -5.77 -5.17
C GLY A 32 5.86 -4.54 -5.92
N MET A 33 4.97 -3.84 -6.64
CA MET A 33 5.34 -2.62 -7.38
C MET A 33 4.13 -1.70 -7.58
N GLY A 34 4.33 -0.41 -7.33
CA GLY A 34 3.31 0.62 -7.55
C GLY A 34 2.15 0.52 -6.57
N GLY A 35 1.09 -0.16 -6.95
CA GLY A 35 -0.11 -0.39 -6.13
C GLY A 35 -1.34 -0.64 -6.99
N ARG A 36 -1.74 0.31 -7.82
CA ARG A 36 -2.99 0.27 -8.61
C ARG A 36 -3.16 -1.00 -9.44
N LEU A 37 -2.10 -1.45 -10.10
CA LEU A 37 -2.08 -2.63 -10.98
C LEU A 37 -1.34 -3.82 -10.37
N ASP A 38 -0.95 -3.72 -9.09
CA ASP A 38 -0.25 -4.80 -8.43
C ASP A 38 -1.17 -6.02 -8.23
N SER A 39 -0.62 -7.22 -8.35
CA SER A 39 -1.40 -8.46 -8.19
C SER A 39 -1.95 -8.65 -6.78
N THR A 40 -1.34 -8.03 -5.76
CA THR A 40 -1.89 -8.03 -4.39
C THR A 40 -3.13 -7.14 -4.25
N ASN A 41 -3.36 -6.21 -5.19
CA ASN A 41 -4.45 -5.22 -5.11
C ASN A 41 -5.83 -5.79 -5.54
N VAL A 42 -6.03 -7.09 -5.50
CA VAL A 42 -7.30 -7.76 -5.83
C VAL A 42 -8.31 -7.71 -4.69
N ILE A 43 -7.87 -7.42 -3.47
CA ILE A 43 -8.74 -7.32 -2.29
C ILE A 43 -9.64 -6.08 -2.42
N ARG A 44 -10.96 -6.30 -2.35
CA ARG A 44 -11.96 -5.24 -2.54
C ARG A 44 -12.19 -4.41 -1.27
N THR A 45 -12.10 -5.04 -0.13
CA THR A 45 -12.39 -4.45 1.19
C THR A 45 -11.30 -4.81 2.19
N PRO A 46 -10.08 -4.25 2.03
CA PRO A 46 -9.04 -4.42 3.04
C PRO A 46 -9.45 -3.70 4.34
N GLU A 47 -9.00 -4.20 5.50
CA GLU A 47 -9.17 -3.52 6.79
C GLU A 47 -8.51 -2.13 6.77
N ALA A 48 -7.32 -2.06 6.22
CA ALA A 48 -6.63 -0.80 5.97
C ALA A 48 -5.66 -0.92 4.78
N ALA A 49 -5.47 0.17 4.06
CA ALA A 49 -4.34 0.35 3.17
C ALA A 49 -3.26 1.16 3.93
N VAL A 50 -2.00 0.76 3.82
CA VAL A 50 -0.89 1.48 4.44
C VAL A 50 0.06 1.92 3.34
N ILE A 51 0.36 3.21 3.29
CA ILE A 51 1.31 3.79 2.35
C ILE A 51 2.42 4.45 3.18
N THR A 52 3.58 3.84 3.14
CA THR A 52 4.79 4.33 3.80
C THR A 52 5.40 5.50 3.03
N SER A 53 6.68 5.71 3.12
CA SER A 53 7.37 6.81 2.44
C SER A 53 7.19 6.76 0.91
N ILE A 54 7.10 7.95 0.30
CA ILE A 54 7.09 8.12 -1.16
C ILE A 54 8.46 8.66 -1.59
N GLY A 55 9.12 7.91 -2.46
CA GLY A 55 10.39 8.28 -3.07
C GLY A 55 10.38 8.05 -4.58
N LEU A 56 11.40 8.57 -5.26
CA LEU A 56 11.59 8.31 -6.69
C LEU A 56 12.18 6.90 -6.85
N ASP A 57 11.31 5.95 -7.16
CA ASP A 57 11.66 4.57 -7.45
C ASP A 57 10.79 4.05 -8.60
N HIS A 58 11.31 3.09 -9.36
CA HIS A 58 10.63 2.52 -10.54
C HIS A 58 10.06 3.60 -11.47
N THR A 59 10.83 4.68 -11.71
CA THR A 59 10.35 5.87 -12.43
C THR A 59 9.94 5.59 -13.88
N LYS A 60 10.46 4.52 -14.48
CA LYS A 60 10.08 4.08 -15.84
C LYS A 60 8.64 3.55 -15.88
N GLU A 61 8.22 2.88 -14.83
CA GLU A 61 6.92 2.21 -14.71
C GLU A 61 5.88 3.09 -14.01
N LEU A 62 6.28 3.81 -12.95
CA LEU A 62 5.37 4.56 -12.07
C LEU A 62 5.32 6.06 -12.38
N GLY A 63 6.26 6.54 -13.19
CA GLY A 63 6.37 7.97 -13.51
C GLY A 63 7.53 8.66 -12.82
N ASP A 64 7.87 9.83 -13.32
CA ASP A 64 9.09 10.58 -13.04
C ASP A 64 8.88 11.68 -11.98
N THR A 65 7.72 11.72 -11.32
CA THR A 65 7.43 12.67 -10.23
C THR A 65 6.84 11.94 -9.01
N LEU A 66 7.03 12.53 -7.82
CA LEU A 66 6.49 11.99 -6.57
C LEU A 66 4.96 11.89 -6.61
N GLU A 67 4.30 12.85 -7.26
CA GLU A 67 2.83 12.87 -7.39
C GLU A 67 2.32 11.71 -8.25
N LYS A 68 3.01 11.37 -9.34
CA LYS A 68 2.66 10.22 -10.19
C LYS A 68 2.82 8.92 -9.41
N ILE A 69 3.95 8.76 -8.72
CA ILE A 69 4.23 7.59 -7.89
C ILE A 69 3.20 7.48 -6.75
N ALA A 70 2.88 8.60 -6.08
CA ALA A 70 1.83 8.64 -5.05
C ALA A 70 0.46 8.24 -5.62
N GLY A 71 0.15 8.66 -6.85
CA GLY A 71 -1.07 8.28 -7.56
C GLY A 71 -1.17 6.76 -7.81
N GLU A 72 -0.08 6.13 -8.27
CA GLU A 72 -0.02 4.68 -8.48
C GLU A 72 -0.13 3.91 -7.15
N LYS A 73 0.59 4.36 -6.11
CA LYS A 73 0.47 3.75 -4.77
C LYS A 73 -0.92 3.97 -4.16
N GLY A 74 -1.50 5.16 -4.34
CA GLY A 74 -2.86 5.48 -3.91
C GLY A 74 -3.95 4.63 -4.57
N GLY A 75 -3.63 3.89 -5.63
CA GLY A 75 -4.54 2.93 -6.27
C GLY A 75 -4.96 1.74 -5.39
N ILE A 76 -4.33 1.55 -4.23
CA ILE A 76 -4.76 0.55 -3.23
C ILE A 76 -5.86 1.08 -2.30
N ILE A 77 -6.14 2.39 -2.32
CA ILE A 77 -7.19 3.01 -1.49
C ILE A 77 -8.56 2.62 -2.06
N LYS A 78 -9.38 1.98 -1.25
CA LYS A 78 -10.69 1.47 -1.66
C LYS A 78 -11.83 2.38 -1.20
N THR A 79 -12.94 2.33 -1.92
CA THR A 79 -14.14 3.11 -1.61
C THR A 79 -14.64 2.83 -0.19
N GLY A 80 -14.78 3.89 0.62
CA GLY A 80 -15.22 3.79 2.01
C GLY A 80 -14.24 3.12 2.97
N GLY A 81 -13.04 2.77 2.49
CA GLY A 81 -12.01 2.12 3.31
C GLY A 81 -11.22 3.10 4.18
N THR A 82 -10.21 2.58 4.86
CA THR A 82 -9.25 3.38 5.65
C THR A 82 -7.89 3.33 4.98
N VAL A 83 -7.21 4.46 4.88
CA VAL A 83 -5.81 4.51 4.47
C VAL A 83 -4.98 5.24 5.51
N ILE A 84 -3.82 4.66 5.84
CA ILE A 84 -2.80 5.25 6.71
C ILE A 84 -1.63 5.66 5.83
N VAL A 85 -1.24 6.92 5.90
CA VAL A 85 -0.16 7.49 5.06
C VAL A 85 0.90 8.12 5.96
N ASP A 86 2.17 7.96 5.59
CA ASP A 86 3.26 8.75 6.18
C ASP A 86 3.06 10.23 5.84
N GLY A 87 2.73 11.03 6.86
CA GLY A 87 2.48 12.47 6.74
C GLY A 87 3.74 13.33 6.66
N SER A 88 4.94 12.74 6.73
CA SER A 88 6.19 13.50 6.72
C SER A 88 6.48 14.18 5.38
N ASN A 89 6.02 13.59 4.27
CA ASN A 89 6.17 14.17 2.93
C ASN A 89 4.92 14.97 2.52
N THR A 90 4.88 16.24 2.91
CA THR A 90 3.75 17.14 2.63
C THR A 90 3.50 17.39 1.14
N ALA A 91 4.49 17.19 0.27
CA ALA A 91 4.35 17.44 -1.18
C ALA A 91 3.38 16.48 -1.85
N VAL A 92 3.25 15.25 -1.34
CA VAL A 92 2.38 14.22 -1.92
C VAL A 92 1.01 14.10 -1.23
N MET A 93 0.83 14.73 -0.08
CA MET A 93 -0.42 14.68 0.67
C MET A 93 -1.66 15.10 -0.14
N PRO A 94 -1.61 16.16 -0.97
CA PRO A 94 -2.75 16.55 -1.80
C PRO A 94 -3.25 15.46 -2.75
N VAL A 95 -2.35 14.55 -3.18
CA VAL A 95 -2.73 13.40 -4.03
C VAL A 95 -3.63 12.44 -3.26
N PHE A 96 -3.24 12.09 -2.04
CA PHE A 96 -4.00 11.17 -1.19
C PHE A 96 -5.31 11.79 -0.71
N GLU A 97 -5.31 13.06 -0.34
CA GLU A 97 -6.53 13.79 0.02
C GLU A 97 -7.56 13.77 -1.11
N LYS A 98 -7.13 14.04 -2.35
CA LYS A 98 -7.98 13.99 -3.54
C LYS A 98 -8.54 12.58 -3.80
N ILE A 99 -7.72 11.55 -3.63
CA ILE A 99 -8.16 10.16 -3.79
C ILE A 99 -9.20 9.82 -2.72
N CYS A 100 -8.93 10.16 -1.46
CA CYS A 100 -9.84 9.90 -0.34
C CYS A 100 -11.17 10.66 -0.50
N GLN A 101 -11.13 11.92 -0.94
CA GLN A 101 -12.35 12.68 -1.26
C GLN A 101 -13.18 11.98 -2.33
N LYS A 102 -12.54 11.46 -3.39
CA LYS A 102 -13.23 10.77 -4.49
C LYS A 102 -13.79 9.41 -4.07
N THR A 103 -13.07 8.67 -3.23
CA THR A 103 -13.44 7.32 -2.80
C THR A 103 -14.30 7.29 -1.53
N GLY A 104 -14.39 8.41 -0.81
CA GLY A 104 -15.01 8.46 0.51
C GLY A 104 -14.19 7.70 1.58
N ALA A 105 -12.91 7.47 1.33
CA ALA A 105 -12.03 6.77 2.27
C ALA A 105 -11.60 7.68 3.42
N LEU A 106 -11.44 7.10 4.62
CA LEU A 106 -10.87 7.79 5.77
C LEU A 106 -9.35 7.87 5.61
N LEU A 107 -8.82 9.09 5.59
CA LEU A 107 -7.38 9.36 5.58
C LEU A 107 -6.88 9.53 7.01
N VAL A 108 -5.93 8.71 7.41
CA VAL A 108 -5.19 8.81 8.66
C VAL A 108 -3.72 9.09 8.32
N THR A 109 -3.14 10.09 8.96
CA THR A 109 -1.71 10.41 8.79
C THR A 109 -0.93 9.98 10.03
N SER A 110 0.21 9.33 9.82
CA SER A 110 1.20 9.10 10.86
C SER A 110 2.31 10.16 10.77
N ALA A 111 2.82 10.57 11.90
CA ALA A 111 3.93 11.53 11.97
C ALA A 111 4.98 11.05 12.99
N PRO A 112 6.27 11.35 12.76
CA PRO A 112 7.34 10.94 13.67
C PRO A 112 7.11 11.37 15.13
N GLU A 113 6.46 12.51 15.34
CA GLU A 113 6.15 13.05 16.66
C GLU A 113 5.17 12.18 17.47
N GLN A 114 4.45 11.29 16.80
CA GLN A 114 3.53 10.34 17.45
C GLN A 114 4.27 9.11 18.00
N ILE A 115 5.53 8.91 17.61
CA ILE A 115 6.33 7.78 18.07
C ILE A 115 6.81 8.07 19.50
N GLN A 116 6.41 7.23 20.44
CA GLN A 116 6.77 7.36 21.85
C GLN A 116 7.42 6.07 22.36
N ASN A 117 8.27 6.21 23.37
CA ASN A 117 8.87 5.07 24.10
C ASN A 117 9.64 4.08 23.19
N VAL A 118 10.42 4.60 22.25
CA VAL A 118 11.29 3.75 21.41
C VAL A 118 12.41 3.19 22.29
N VAL A 119 12.44 1.87 22.46
CA VAL A 119 13.51 1.16 23.14
C VAL A 119 14.25 0.32 22.11
N LEU A 120 15.53 0.63 21.92
CA LEU A 120 16.40 -0.17 21.08
C LEU A 120 17.12 -1.21 21.94
N SER A 121 16.88 -2.49 21.73
CA SER A 121 17.60 -3.56 22.42
C SER A 121 18.62 -4.21 21.49
N PRO A 122 19.74 -4.72 22.02
CA PRO A 122 20.73 -5.46 21.23
C PRO A 122 20.19 -6.73 20.55
N ALA A 123 19.05 -7.21 21.01
CA ALA A 123 18.36 -8.39 20.45
C ALA A 123 17.41 -8.06 19.28
N GLY A 124 17.33 -6.79 18.86
CA GLY A 124 16.38 -6.33 17.85
C GLY A 124 14.95 -6.31 18.41
N GLU A 125 14.35 -5.16 18.56
CA GLU A 125 13.09 -4.83 19.21
C GLU A 125 13.17 -4.59 20.68
#